data_5dd151c3e864fc49c56d7adedfea1c3f
#
_entry.id   5dd151c3e864fc49c56d7adedfea1c3f
#
_cell.length_a   1.000
_cell.length_b   1.000
_cell.length_c   1.000
_cell.angle_alpha   90.00
_cell.angle_beta   90.00
_cell.angle_gamma   90.00
#
_symmetry.space_group_name_H-M   'P 1'
#
loop_
_entity.id
_entity.type
_entity.pdbx_description
1 polymer ?
#
loop_
_entity_poly.entity_id
_entity_poly.type
_entity_poly.pdbx_seq_one_letter_code
_entity_poly.pdbx_strand_id
1 'polypeptide(L)'
;MKKRTLSVLLTAVMAASMLAGCGSKTEAPVETAAPAATQEAGGEAGAETAAPAEGGTLVYWSMWESTEPQGQAIQKAIDAFTAETGIKVDAQFKGRTGIREGLQPALDAGTNIDLFDEDIDRVNKTWGQYLLDLEDLAKAADYEATANAGLIGACREVGGGTLKSIPYQPNIFAMFYNQSIFEEAGVTAVPTTWEELDAACAKIKEAGYVPITDDDAYITCLFGYHMCRLVGYERTSEIVKNGEWDDPAVLKTAEAFADFAKKGYFSENIASNVWPAGQNMELAGGTAAMYLNGSWLPNEVQAMAGDDFKWGCFSYPAVEGGVDGTNASNYGAQVFAINKNSKNAEAAFQLICKITKGEFDQVLAEESNGIPADTTNTEWPAMVQCAQPVMEQLTVRYPWAAGAEDNADMTPIIKENMLKLVGGSISAQEFVDALKK
;
A
#
# COMPACT_ATOMS: atom_id res chain seq x y z
N MET A 1 41.16 42.23 2.56
CA MET A 1 40.80 43.57 3.11
C MET A 1 39.28 43.75 3.05
N LYS A 2 38.74 44.18 4.18
CA LYS A 2 37.39 44.71 4.45
C LYS A 2 36.23 43.69 4.54
N LYS A 3 36.00 43.32 5.79
CA LYS A 3 34.75 42.94 6.48
C LYS A 3 33.64 43.98 6.24
N ARG A 4 32.38 43.52 6.21
CA ARG A 4 31.28 44.23 6.91
C ARG A 4 30.15 43.26 7.26
N THR A 5 30.00 43.04 8.50
CA THR A 5 28.88 42.57 9.35
C THR A 5 27.74 43.57 9.38
N LEU A 6 26.49 43.09 9.51
CA LEU A 6 25.36 43.76 10.19
C LEU A 6 24.30 42.70 10.47
N SER A 7 24.14 42.16 11.61
CA SER A 7 23.46 42.45 12.87
C SER A 7 21.97 42.80 12.73
N VAL A 8 21.14 41.83 13.10
CA VAL A 8 20.14 41.75 14.20
C VAL A 8 19.18 42.95 14.36
N LEU A 9 17.87 42.65 14.36
CA LEU A 9 16.93 43.21 15.35
C LEU A 9 15.72 42.28 15.56
N LEU A 10 15.66 41.80 16.77
CA LEU A 10 14.55 41.17 17.48
C LEU A 10 13.57 42.27 17.94
N THR A 11 12.26 42.04 17.83
CA THR A 11 11.32 42.73 18.70
C THR A 11 10.14 41.81 19.04
N ALA A 12 10.09 41.40 20.29
CA ALA A 12 8.94 40.82 20.99
C ALA A 12 7.99 41.94 21.42
N VAL A 13 6.70 41.71 21.30
CA VAL A 13 5.66 42.46 22.05
C VAL A 13 4.70 41.46 22.67
N MET A 14 4.81 41.31 23.99
CA MET A 14 3.74 40.83 24.85
C MET A 14 2.87 42.03 25.24
N ALA A 15 1.57 41.83 25.30
CA ALA A 15 0.72 42.50 26.27
C ALA A 15 -0.57 41.71 26.53
N ALA A 16 -0.69 41.31 27.76
CA ALA A 16 -1.88 40.75 28.38
C ALA A 16 -2.90 41.87 28.72
N SER A 17 -4.17 41.54 28.77
CA SER A 17 -5.12 42.22 29.65
C SER A 17 -6.26 41.27 30.03
N MET A 18 -6.41 41.18 31.31
CA MET A 18 -7.40 40.44 32.09
C MET A 18 -8.69 41.27 32.35
N LEU A 19 -9.72 40.50 32.78
CA LEU A 19 -10.78 40.82 33.77
C LEU A 19 -11.99 41.58 33.24
N ALA A 20 -13.12 41.15 33.46
CA ALA A 20 -14.12 40.88 34.49
C ALA A 20 -15.53 41.25 33.93
N GLY A 21 -16.59 40.69 34.31
CA GLY A 21 -17.16 40.14 35.44
C GLY A 21 -18.68 39.89 35.28
N CYS A 22 -19.19 39.02 36.11
CA CYS A 22 -20.48 38.95 36.80
C CYS A 22 -21.77 39.42 36.07
N GLY A 23 -22.85 38.70 36.06
CA GLY A 23 -23.55 37.94 37.05
C GLY A 23 -25.03 37.79 36.72
N SER A 24 -25.63 36.82 37.36
CA SER A 24 -27.00 36.56 37.88
C SER A 24 -28.06 36.01 36.94
N LYS A 25 -28.41 34.76 37.21
CA LYS A 25 -29.58 34.19 37.93
C LYS A 25 -30.96 34.58 37.43
N THR A 26 -31.76 33.59 37.16
CA THR A 26 -33.02 33.02 37.68
C THR A 26 -34.01 32.87 36.55
N GLU A 27 -34.81 31.88 36.34
CA GLU A 27 -35.56 30.84 37.04
C GLU A 27 -36.36 30.06 35.99
N ALA A 28 -36.51 28.77 36.18
CA ALA A 28 -37.63 27.98 35.61
C ALA A 28 -38.89 28.27 36.46
N PRO A 29 -40.08 27.82 36.21
CA PRO A 29 -40.52 26.54 35.68
C PRO A 29 -41.82 26.58 34.80
N VAL A 30 -42.32 25.44 34.40
CA VAL A 30 -43.63 24.78 34.64
C VAL A 30 -44.16 24.00 33.42
N GLU A 31 -44.31 22.72 33.67
CA GLU A 31 -45.13 21.66 33.13
C GLU A 31 -46.50 22.06 32.54
N THR A 32 -46.93 21.41 31.48
CA THR A 32 -48.29 20.82 31.47
C THR A 32 -48.48 19.71 30.40
N ALA A 33 -49.07 18.68 30.87
CA ALA A 33 -49.49 17.38 30.43
C ALA A 33 -50.18 17.22 29.05
N ALA A 34 -50.07 15.94 28.62
CA ALA A 34 -50.73 15.27 27.52
C ALA A 34 -52.29 15.25 27.62
N PRO A 35 -52.98 14.83 26.55
CA PRO A 35 -53.57 13.48 26.66
C PRO A 35 -53.46 12.60 25.39
N ALA A 36 -53.65 11.32 25.68
CA ALA A 36 -53.55 10.16 24.85
C ALA A 36 -54.81 9.85 24.01
N ALA A 37 -54.59 8.89 23.14
CA ALA A 37 -55.48 7.88 22.52
C ALA A 37 -55.65 8.02 21.02
N THR A 38 -55.64 7.03 20.14
CA THR A 38 -55.97 5.61 20.20
C THR A 38 -55.44 4.89 18.98
N GLN A 39 -55.22 3.58 19.08
CA GLN A 39 -54.80 2.59 18.09
C GLN A 39 -55.64 2.54 16.81
N GLU A 40 -55.02 2.15 15.69
CA GLU A 40 -55.47 0.94 14.96
C GLU A 40 -54.37 0.34 14.08
N ALA A 41 -54.39 -0.95 13.93
CA ALA A 41 -53.41 -1.83 13.43
C ALA A 41 -53.44 -2.01 11.92
N GLY A 42 -52.26 -2.25 11.31
CA GLY A 42 -52.12 -2.72 9.94
C GLY A 42 -50.69 -3.21 9.76
N GLY A 43 -50.48 -4.53 9.81
CA GLY A 43 -49.15 -5.12 9.73
C GLY A 43 -48.61 -5.21 8.32
N GLU A 44 -47.35 -4.92 8.17
CA GLU A 44 -46.46 -5.46 7.12
C GLU A 44 -45.11 -5.78 7.76
N ALA A 45 -44.64 -6.99 7.45
CA ALA A 45 -43.40 -7.50 7.98
C ALA A 45 -42.21 -6.71 7.42
N GLY A 46 -41.69 -5.81 8.21
CA GLY A 46 -40.45 -5.12 7.98
C GLY A 46 -39.31 -5.95 8.63
N ALA A 47 -38.25 -6.12 7.89
CA ALA A 47 -37.01 -6.70 8.37
C ALA A 47 -36.60 -6.06 9.72
N GLU A 48 -36.33 -6.90 10.68
CA GLU A 48 -35.87 -6.53 12.01
C GLU A 48 -34.48 -5.90 11.87
N THR A 49 -34.41 -4.57 11.78
CA THR A 49 -33.18 -3.83 12.01
C THR A 49 -32.82 -4.02 13.48
N ALA A 50 -31.71 -4.69 13.72
CA ALA A 50 -31.16 -4.87 15.06
C ALA A 50 -31.12 -3.50 15.77
N ALA A 51 -31.64 -3.48 17.00
CA ALA A 51 -31.61 -2.30 17.85
C ALA A 51 -30.19 -1.77 18.01
N PRO A 52 -29.97 -0.44 18.12
CA PRO A 52 -28.65 0.11 18.38
C PRO A 52 -28.10 -0.51 19.67
N ALA A 53 -26.99 -1.17 19.59
CA ALA A 53 -26.26 -1.59 20.79
C ALA A 53 -26.02 -0.34 21.63
N GLU A 54 -26.18 -0.43 22.96
CA GLU A 54 -25.72 0.56 23.93
C GLU A 54 -24.17 0.61 23.88
N GLY A 55 -23.63 1.00 22.72
CA GLY A 55 -22.21 1.07 22.43
C GLY A 55 -21.71 2.49 22.59
N GLY A 56 -20.65 2.63 23.35
CA GLY A 56 -19.86 3.87 23.40
C GLY A 56 -19.33 4.25 22.01
N THR A 57 -18.74 5.43 21.90
CA THR A 57 -18.08 5.89 20.66
C THR A 57 -17.04 4.87 20.21
N LEU A 58 -17.08 4.43 18.96
CA LEU A 58 -16.09 3.57 18.32
C LEU A 58 -14.83 4.38 18.06
N VAL A 59 -13.68 3.93 18.56
CA VAL A 59 -12.40 4.62 18.39
C VAL A 59 -11.62 3.94 17.25
N TYR A 60 -11.34 4.71 16.21
CA TYR A 60 -10.60 4.25 15.04
C TYR A 60 -9.29 5.04 14.86
N TRP A 61 -8.16 4.35 14.75
CA TRP A 61 -6.86 4.92 14.44
C TRP A 61 -6.44 4.56 13.02
N SER A 62 -6.27 5.57 12.16
CA SER A 62 -5.91 5.39 10.76
C SER A 62 -4.46 5.74 10.47
N MET A 63 -3.83 4.95 9.57
CA MET A 63 -2.52 5.24 9.00
C MET A 63 -2.53 6.42 8.03
N TRP A 64 -3.69 6.84 7.56
CA TRP A 64 -3.82 7.97 6.68
C TRP A 64 -3.83 9.28 7.45
N GLU A 65 -3.49 10.36 6.77
CA GLU A 65 -3.76 11.71 7.25
C GLU A 65 -5.14 12.17 6.75
N SER A 66 -5.80 13.04 7.50
CA SER A 66 -7.13 13.54 7.14
C SER A 66 -7.18 14.34 5.83
N THR A 67 -6.03 14.79 5.34
CA THR A 67 -5.87 15.52 4.09
C THR A 67 -5.58 14.63 2.89
N GLU A 68 -5.21 13.37 3.12
CA GLU A 68 -5.00 12.41 2.04
C GLU A 68 -6.34 11.97 1.42
N PRO A 69 -6.39 11.66 0.12
CA PRO A 69 -7.62 11.18 -0.55
C PRO A 69 -8.26 9.99 0.17
N GLN A 70 -7.45 9.04 0.64
CA GLN A 70 -7.91 7.88 1.40
C GLN A 70 -8.58 8.29 2.72
N GLY A 71 -7.95 9.20 3.46
CA GLY A 71 -8.52 9.72 4.71
C GLY A 71 -9.86 10.43 4.49
N GLN A 72 -9.97 11.18 3.39
CA GLN A 72 -11.21 11.87 3.02
C GLN A 72 -12.30 10.91 2.59
N ALA A 73 -11.99 9.89 1.79
CA ALA A 73 -12.93 8.87 1.36
C ALA A 73 -13.43 8.02 2.55
N ILE A 74 -12.53 7.60 3.44
CA ILE A 74 -12.88 6.87 4.67
C ILE A 74 -13.76 7.74 5.57
N GLN A 75 -13.49 9.04 5.70
CA GLN A 75 -14.34 9.94 6.50
C GLN A 75 -15.76 10.03 5.94
N LYS A 76 -15.95 10.04 4.61
CA LYS A 76 -17.29 10.01 3.99
C LYS A 76 -18.05 8.72 4.34
N ALA A 77 -17.37 7.58 4.32
CA ALA A 77 -17.98 6.31 4.73
C ALA A 77 -18.36 6.32 6.22
N ILE A 78 -17.52 6.89 7.09
CA ILE A 78 -17.80 7.07 8.52
C ILE A 78 -19.02 7.97 8.75
N ASP A 79 -19.12 9.08 8.02
CA ASP A 79 -20.25 10.01 8.14
C ASP A 79 -21.56 9.34 7.73
N ALA A 80 -21.56 8.58 6.63
CA ALA A 80 -22.70 7.80 6.17
C ALA A 80 -23.07 6.70 7.18
N PHE A 81 -22.07 5.94 7.67
CA PHE A 81 -22.27 4.91 8.69
C PHE A 81 -22.91 5.49 9.97
N THR A 82 -22.42 6.65 10.44
CA THR A 82 -22.96 7.32 11.62
C THR A 82 -24.41 7.79 11.38
N ALA A 83 -24.70 8.32 10.19
CA ALA A 83 -26.05 8.76 9.83
C ALA A 83 -27.05 7.59 9.77
N GLU A 84 -26.62 6.42 9.28
CA GLU A 84 -27.46 5.24 9.11
C GLU A 84 -27.69 4.49 10.42
N THR A 85 -26.65 4.38 11.26
CA THR A 85 -26.67 3.51 12.45
C THR A 85 -26.84 4.27 13.76
N GLY A 86 -26.56 5.57 13.78
CA GLY A 86 -26.46 6.37 14.99
C GLY A 86 -25.21 6.12 15.83
N ILE A 87 -24.32 5.21 15.41
CA ILE A 87 -23.08 4.89 16.10
C ILE A 87 -22.05 5.99 15.82
N LYS A 88 -21.52 6.61 16.88
CA LYS A 88 -20.47 7.62 16.74
C LYS A 88 -19.11 6.98 16.55
N VAL A 89 -18.29 7.56 15.67
CA VAL A 89 -16.93 7.14 15.41
C VAL A 89 -15.98 8.30 15.74
N ASP A 90 -15.03 8.07 16.64
CA ASP A 90 -13.87 8.92 16.88
C ASP A 90 -12.73 8.46 15.97
N ALA A 91 -12.69 8.99 14.75
CA ALA A 91 -11.66 8.68 13.78
C ALA A 91 -10.44 9.57 13.99
N GLN A 92 -9.31 8.97 14.30
CA GLN A 92 -8.03 9.64 14.53
C GLN A 92 -7.05 9.30 13.40
N PHE A 93 -6.95 10.20 12.44
CA PHE A 93 -6.03 10.11 11.32
C PHE A 93 -4.61 10.45 11.76
N LYS A 94 -3.83 9.42 12.13
CA LYS A 94 -2.51 9.55 12.76
C LYS A 94 -1.35 9.73 11.78
N GLY A 95 -1.57 9.40 10.52
CA GLY A 95 -0.48 9.25 9.57
C GLY A 95 0.37 8.00 9.84
N ARG A 96 1.14 7.59 8.84
CA ARG A 96 1.97 6.35 8.90
C ARG A 96 2.95 6.35 10.07
N THR A 97 3.64 7.47 10.30
CA THR A 97 4.58 7.60 11.42
C THR A 97 3.86 7.48 12.76
N GLY A 98 2.71 8.17 12.92
CA GLY A 98 1.94 8.13 14.16
C GLY A 98 1.40 6.73 14.50
N ILE A 99 0.96 5.96 13.50
CA ILE A 99 0.56 4.56 13.71
C ILE A 99 1.76 3.69 14.06
N ARG A 100 2.85 3.77 13.30
CA ARG A 100 4.01 2.88 13.46
C ARG A 100 4.73 3.06 14.80
N GLU A 101 4.77 4.29 15.30
CA GLU A 101 5.42 4.61 16.58
C GLU A 101 4.44 4.57 17.77
N GLY A 102 3.17 4.91 17.55
CA GLY A 102 2.20 5.13 18.64
C GLY A 102 1.30 3.95 18.94
N LEU A 103 0.96 3.10 17.98
CA LEU A 103 -0.06 2.07 18.15
C LEU A 103 0.36 0.99 19.16
N GLN A 104 1.57 0.43 19.02
CA GLN A 104 2.07 -0.60 19.94
C GLN A 104 2.05 -0.14 21.42
N PRO A 105 2.65 1.00 21.78
CA PRO A 105 2.59 1.50 23.16
C PRO A 105 1.18 1.74 23.67
N ALA A 106 0.27 2.21 22.81
CA ALA A 106 -1.11 2.45 23.17
C ALA A 106 -1.88 1.15 23.44
N LEU A 107 -1.68 0.11 22.62
CA LEU A 107 -2.26 -1.22 22.82
C LEU A 107 -1.72 -1.88 24.10
N ASP A 108 -0.41 -1.76 24.36
CA ASP A 108 0.23 -2.25 25.60
C ASP A 108 -0.31 -1.57 26.84
N ALA A 109 -0.59 -0.27 26.75
CA ALA A 109 -1.18 0.51 27.84
C ALA A 109 -2.69 0.24 28.03
N GLY A 110 -3.32 -0.54 27.18
CA GLY A 110 -4.76 -0.80 27.23
C GLY A 110 -5.60 0.41 26.84
N THR A 111 -5.06 1.32 26.02
CA THR A 111 -5.82 2.44 25.47
C THR A 111 -7.03 1.91 24.71
N ASN A 112 -8.17 2.57 24.88
CA ASN A 112 -9.38 2.21 24.16
C ASN A 112 -9.22 2.54 22.66
N ILE A 113 -8.88 1.52 21.88
CA ILE A 113 -8.79 1.55 20.42
C ILE A 113 -9.57 0.33 19.94
N ASP A 114 -10.63 0.54 19.18
CA ASP A 114 -11.47 -0.54 18.67
C ASP A 114 -10.97 -1.04 17.33
N LEU A 115 -10.61 -0.13 16.43
CA LEU A 115 -10.27 -0.36 15.03
C LEU A 115 -8.98 0.37 14.67
N PHE A 116 -8.15 -0.23 13.83
CA PHE A 116 -6.99 0.41 13.24
C PHE A 116 -6.65 -0.20 11.89
N ASP A 117 -5.85 0.49 11.09
CA ASP A 117 -5.42 0.05 9.77
C ASP A 117 -3.94 0.32 9.51
N GLU A 118 -3.32 -0.52 8.70
CA GLU A 118 -2.00 -0.39 8.09
C GLU A 118 -1.79 -1.54 7.08
N ASP A 119 -0.58 -1.69 6.56
CA ASP A 119 -0.21 -2.75 5.63
C ASP A 119 -0.43 -4.16 6.21
N ILE A 120 -0.86 -5.08 5.35
CA ILE A 120 -1.22 -6.47 5.70
C ILE A 120 -0.12 -7.19 6.48
N ASP A 121 1.14 -7.07 6.06
CA ASP A 121 2.24 -7.75 6.73
C ASP A 121 2.53 -7.11 8.09
N ARG A 122 2.53 -5.77 8.16
CA ARG A 122 2.77 -5.03 9.41
C ARG A 122 1.71 -5.31 10.46
N VAL A 123 0.43 -5.21 10.10
CA VAL A 123 -0.68 -5.47 11.03
C VAL A 123 -0.57 -6.85 11.63
N ASN A 124 -0.38 -7.86 10.81
CA ASN A 124 -0.40 -9.25 11.26
C ASN A 124 0.90 -9.69 11.95
N LYS A 125 2.07 -9.23 11.47
CA LYS A 125 3.37 -9.62 12.04
C LYS A 125 3.72 -8.82 13.30
N THR A 126 3.46 -7.50 13.30
CA THR A 126 3.85 -6.63 14.42
C THR A 126 2.79 -6.64 15.54
N TRP A 127 1.51 -6.57 15.17
CA TRP A 127 0.42 -6.42 16.13
C TRP A 127 -0.50 -7.65 16.24
N GLY A 128 -0.13 -8.78 15.62
CA GLY A 128 -0.93 -10.00 15.54
C GLY A 128 -1.48 -10.51 16.87
N GLN A 129 -0.76 -10.29 17.97
CA GLN A 129 -1.20 -10.67 19.34
C GLN A 129 -2.40 -9.86 19.87
N TYR A 130 -2.68 -8.70 19.29
CA TYR A 130 -3.79 -7.81 19.71
C TYR A 130 -5.04 -7.98 18.84
N LEU A 131 -4.95 -8.74 17.75
CA LEU A 131 -6.02 -8.84 16.77
C LEU A 131 -7.14 -9.78 17.22
N LEU A 132 -8.37 -9.39 16.91
CA LEU A 132 -9.55 -10.24 17.01
C LEU A 132 -9.57 -11.24 15.86
N ASP A 133 -10.04 -12.45 16.11
CA ASP A 133 -10.45 -13.40 15.08
C ASP A 133 -11.76 -12.92 14.44
N LEU A 134 -11.73 -12.72 13.13
CA LEU A 134 -12.85 -12.15 12.38
C LEU A 134 -13.66 -13.18 11.59
N GLU A 135 -13.33 -14.48 11.66
CA GLU A 135 -14.00 -15.52 10.85
C GLU A 135 -15.52 -15.55 11.06
N ASP A 136 -15.97 -15.47 12.31
CA ASP A 136 -17.41 -15.51 12.62
C ASP A 136 -18.12 -14.23 12.15
N LEU A 137 -17.48 -13.05 12.31
CA LEU A 137 -18.05 -11.77 11.85
C LEU A 137 -18.09 -11.71 10.32
N ALA A 138 -17.04 -12.16 9.64
CA ALA A 138 -16.99 -12.21 8.18
C ALA A 138 -18.05 -13.17 7.63
N LYS A 139 -18.21 -14.33 8.24
CA LYS A 139 -19.24 -15.30 7.87
C LYS A 139 -20.67 -14.78 8.10
N ALA A 140 -20.91 -14.13 9.24
CA ALA A 140 -22.22 -13.56 9.56
C ALA A 140 -22.64 -12.45 8.59
N ALA A 141 -21.68 -11.69 8.09
CA ALA A 141 -21.89 -10.62 7.12
C ALA A 141 -21.82 -11.09 5.66
N ASP A 142 -21.63 -12.38 5.38
CA ASP A 142 -21.35 -12.91 4.05
C ASP A 142 -20.25 -12.09 3.31
N TYR A 143 -19.20 -11.74 4.05
CA TYR A 143 -18.19 -10.80 3.58
C TYR A 143 -17.47 -11.30 2.34
N GLU A 144 -17.16 -12.60 2.30
CA GLU A 144 -16.36 -13.22 1.24
C GLU A 144 -17.12 -13.34 -0.10
N ALA A 145 -18.44 -13.14 -0.12
CA ALA A 145 -19.21 -13.22 -1.36
C ALA A 145 -18.75 -12.23 -2.44
N THR A 146 -18.21 -11.08 -2.03
CA THR A 146 -17.73 -10.03 -2.94
C THR A 146 -16.26 -9.66 -2.72
N ALA A 147 -15.58 -10.28 -1.75
CA ALA A 147 -14.18 -10.03 -1.49
C ALA A 147 -13.26 -10.77 -2.48
N ASN A 148 -12.08 -10.22 -2.74
CA ASN A 148 -11.06 -10.91 -3.53
C ASN A 148 -10.52 -12.11 -2.74
N ALA A 149 -10.76 -13.33 -3.24
CA ALA A 149 -10.39 -14.58 -2.57
C ALA A 149 -8.87 -14.71 -2.32
N GLY A 150 -8.04 -14.20 -3.24
CA GLY A 150 -6.58 -14.20 -3.09
C GLY A 150 -6.13 -13.32 -1.93
N LEU A 151 -6.73 -12.13 -1.78
CA LEU A 151 -6.42 -11.23 -0.66
C LEU A 151 -6.91 -11.78 0.68
N ILE A 152 -8.11 -12.37 0.72
CA ILE A 152 -8.61 -13.05 1.93
C ILE A 152 -7.70 -14.22 2.29
N GLY A 153 -7.26 -15.00 1.30
CA GLY A 153 -6.27 -16.06 1.50
C GLY A 153 -4.96 -15.54 2.07
N ALA A 154 -4.44 -14.43 1.54
CA ALA A 154 -3.25 -13.77 2.06
C ALA A 154 -3.42 -13.27 3.51
N CYS A 155 -4.59 -12.67 3.84
CA CYS A 155 -4.88 -12.25 5.22
C CYS A 155 -4.90 -13.44 6.20
N ARG A 156 -5.46 -14.58 5.78
CA ARG A 156 -5.42 -15.82 6.59
C ARG A 156 -4.02 -16.37 6.76
N GLU A 157 -3.22 -16.40 5.67
CA GLU A 157 -1.83 -16.87 5.71
C GLU A 157 -1.02 -16.08 6.72
N VAL A 158 -0.97 -14.74 6.59
CA VAL A 158 -0.22 -13.90 7.53
C VAL A 158 -0.83 -13.84 8.92
N GLY A 159 -2.13 -14.13 9.05
CA GLY A 159 -2.86 -14.28 10.32
C GLY A 159 -2.60 -15.59 11.06
N GLY A 160 -1.75 -16.49 10.50
CA GLY A 160 -1.45 -17.79 11.08
C GLY A 160 -2.57 -18.84 10.86
N GLY A 161 -3.24 -18.78 9.72
CA GLY A 161 -4.34 -19.67 9.32
C GLY A 161 -5.72 -19.16 9.70
N THR A 162 -5.84 -17.94 10.23
CA THR A 162 -7.09 -17.34 10.72
C THR A 162 -7.25 -15.93 10.15
N LEU A 163 -8.46 -15.54 9.74
CA LEU A 163 -8.76 -14.18 9.28
C LEU A 163 -8.76 -13.22 10.46
N LYS A 164 -7.72 -12.39 10.57
CA LYS A 164 -7.57 -11.39 11.64
C LYS A 164 -7.58 -9.96 11.13
N SER A 165 -7.62 -9.78 9.84
CA SER A 165 -7.65 -8.48 9.19
C SER A 165 -8.45 -8.54 7.90
N ILE A 166 -9.05 -7.44 7.52
CA ILE A 166 -9.91 -7.31 6.33
C ILE A 166 -9.22 -6.40 5.32
N PRO A 167 -8.98 -6.87 4.09
CA PRO A 167 -8.27 -6.10 3.08
C PRO A 167 -9.14 -4.96 2.51
N TYR A 168 -8.50 -3.82 2.26
CA TYR A 168 -9.03 -2.72 1.48
C TYR A 168 -7.88 -2.10 0.67
N GLN A 169 -8.20 -1.35 -0.36
CA GLN A 169 -7.22 -0.73 -1.26
C GLN A 169 -6.08 -1.71 -1.65
N PRO A 170 -6.40 -2.75 -2.43
CA PRO A 170 -5.42 -3.69 -2.92
C PRO A 170 -4.26 -3.03 -3.65
N ASN A 171 -3.12 -3.68 -3.65
CA ASN A 171 -1.96 -3.28 -4.43
C ASN A 171 -1.26 -4.48 -5.05
N ILE A 172 -0.60 -4.24 -6.17
CA ILE A 172 0.28 -5.20 -6.83
C ILE A 172 1.62 -4.55 -7.16
N PHE A 173 2.63 -5.37 -7.30
CA PHE A 173 3.92 -4.99 -7.85
C PHE A 173 4.05 -5.49 -9.28
N ALA A 174 4.44 -4.62 -10.21
CA ALA A 174 4.53 -4.94 -11.64
C ALA A 174 5.59 -4.08 -12.33
N MET A 175 5.96 -4.45 -13.54
CA MET A 175 6.71 -3.58 -14.44
C MET A 175 5.74 -2.55 -15.02
N PHE A 176 5.72 -1.35 -14.46
CA PHE A 176 4.98 -0.22 -15.03
C PHE A 176 5.76 0.41 -16.18
N TYR A 177 5.06 0.84 -17.23
CA TYR A 177 5.72 1.39 -18.40
C TYR A 177 4.92 2.51 -19.06
N ASN A 178 5.63 3.36 -19.80
CA ASN A 178 5.05 4.37 -20.66
C ASN A 178 4.67 3.74 -22.01
N GLN A 179 3.36 3.64 -22.29
CA GLN A 179 2.85 3.04 -23.53
C GLN A 179 3.31 3.79 -24.78
N SER A 180 3.44 5.12 -24.72
CA SER A 180 3.90 5.91 -25.89
C SER A 180 5.33 5.56 -26.29
N ILE A 181 6.23 5.34 -25.30
CA ILE A 181 7.60 4.89 -25.61
C ILE A 181 7.61 3.49 -26.22
N PHE A 182 6.78 2.57 -25.71
CA PHE A 182 6.64 1.22 -26.29
C PHE A 182 6.16 1.28 -27.74
N GLU A 183 5.14 2.10 -28.03
CA GLU A 183 4.62 2.31 -29.38
C GLU A 183 5.69 2.88 -30.31
N GLU A 184 6.40 3.94 -29.90
CA GLU A 184 7.46 4.58 -30.70
C GLU A 184 8.66 3.66 -30.92
N ALA A 185 9.01 2.82 -29.95
CA ALA A 185 10.06 1.81 -30.07
C ALA A 185 9.64 0.56 -30.88
N GLY A 186 8.38 0.46 -31.28
CA GLY A 186 7.85 -0.71 -31.99
C GLY A 186 7.81 -1.98 -31.13
N VAL A 187 7.60 -1.81 -29.81
CA VAL A 187 7.31 -2.93 -28.89
C VAL A 187 5.81 -3.17 -28.89
N THR A 188 5.37 -4.18 -29.61
CA THR A 188 3.94 -4.45 -29.89
C THR A 188 3.27 -5.40 -28.89
N ALA A 189 4.05 -6.04 -28.03
CA ALA A 189 3.56 -6.93 -26.98
C ALA A 189 4.40 -6.74 -25.71
N VAL A 190 3.77 -6.86 -24.55
CA VAL A 190 4.47 -6.82 -23.27
C VAL A 190 5.32 -8.08 -23.08
N PRO A 191 6.54 -7.96 -22.53
CA PRO A 191 7.42 -9.11 -22.30
C PRO A 191 6.84 -10.07 -21.25
N THR A 192 6.88 -11.35 -21.53
CA THR A 192 6.50 -12.43 -20.59
C THR A 192 7.70 -13.27 -20.16
N THR A 193 8.81 -13.19 -20.88
CA THR A 193 10.07 -13.85 -20.58
C THR A 193 11.22 -12.85 -20.50
N TRP A 194 12.31 -13.23 -19.83
CA TRP A 194 13.52 -12.38 -19.71
C TRP A 194 14.13 -12.09 -21.09
N GLU A 195 14.08 -13.04 -22.02
CA GLU A 195 14.56 -12.86 -23.40
C GLU A 195 13.69 -11.83 -24.14
N GLU A 196 12.37 -11.87 -23.99
CA GLU A 196 11.47 -10.87 -24.57
C GLU A 196 11.70 -9.49 -23.95
N LEU A 197 12.00 -9.41 -22.64
CA LEU A 197 12.36 -8.15 -21.99
C LEU A 197 13.68 -7.60 -22.57
N ASP A 198 14.69 -8.44 -22.75
CA ASP A 198 15.96 -8.07 -23.40
C ASP A 198 15.72 -7.49 -24.80
N ALA A 199 14.91 -8.17 -25.60
CA ALA A 199 14.56 -7.71 -26.95
C ALA A 199 13.76 -6.40 -26.94
N ALA A 200 12.86 -6.19 -25.99
CA ALA A 200 12.13 -4.95 -25.80
C ALA A 200 13.07 -3.81 -25.39
N CYS A 201 13.96 -4.05 -24.42
CA CYS A 201 14.99 -3.08 -24.00
C CYS A 201 15.90 -2.66 -25.16
N ALA A 202 16.30 -3.58 -26.04
CA ALA A 202 17.11 -3.27 -27.22
C ALA A 202 16.38 -2.29 -28.15
N LYS A 203 15.11 -2.52 -28.45
CA LYS A 203 14.29 -1.64 -29.29
C LYS A 203 14.09 -0.26 -28.65
N ILE A 204 13.77 -0.23 -27.35
CA ILE A 204 13.58 1.03 -26.61
C ILE A 204 14.85 1.86 -26.64
N LYS A 205 16.01 1.24 -26.41
CA LYS A 205 17.30 1.90 -26.50
C LYS A 205 17.62 2.39 -27.91
N GLU A 206 17.34 1.59 -28.95
CA GLU A 206 17.52 2.00 -30.35
C GLU A 206 16.66 3.21 -30.71
N ALA A 207 15.46 3.30 -30.15
CA ALA A 207 14.57 4.46 -30.28
C ALA A 207 15.06 5.71 -29.50
N GLY A 208 16.14 5.61 -28.71
CA GLY A 208 16.75 6.70 -27.99
C GLY A 208 16.24 6.92 -26.57
N TYR A 209 15.52 5.96 -26.01
CA TYR A 209 15.00 6.00 -24.65
C TYR A 209 15.82 5.13 -23.70
N VAL A 210 15.72 5.42 -22.41
CA VAL A 210 16.23 4.57 -21.33
C VAL A 210 15.25 3.43 -21.10
N PRO A 211 15.62 2.14 -21.24
CA PRO A 211 14.70 1.05 -21.04
C PRO A 211 14.16 0.94 -19.61
N ILE A 212 15.03 0.97 -18.60
CA ILE A 212 14.67 0.73 -17.20
C ILE A 212 15.28 1.81 -16.31
N THR A 213 14.46 2.41 -15.46
CA THR A 213 14.93 3.21 -14.31
C THR A 213 14.63 2.49 -13.00
N ASP A 214 15.32 2.88 -11.93
CA ASP A 214 15.09 2.43 -10.56
C ASP A 214 15.73 3.44 -9.58
N ASP A 215 15.66 3.18 -8.28
CA ASP A 215 16.17 4.04 -7.22
C ASP A 215 16.62 3.27 -5.98
N ASP A 216 17.01 4.00 -4.95
CA ASP A 216 17.51 3.47 -3.70
C ASP A 216 16.43 2.79 -2.83
N ALA A 217 15.14 3.02 -3.07
CA ALA A 217 14.07 2.42 -2.28
C ALA A 217 13.62 1.07 -2.84
N TYR A 218 13.67 0.87 -4.17
CA TYR A 218 13.08 -0.31 -4.83
C TYR A 218 14.08 -1.23 -5.52
N ILE A 219 15.35 -0.85 -5.62
CA ILE A 219 16.37 -1.67 -6.30
C ILE A 219 16.50 -3.10 -5.76
N THR A 220 16.23 -3.32 -4.48
CA THR A 220 16.20 -4.66 -3.86
C THR A 220 15.10 -5.54 -4.43
N CYS A 221 14.00 -4.92 -4.92
CA CYS A 221 12.92 -5.65 -5.57
C CYS A 221 13.39 -6.32 -6.86
N LEU A 222 14.22 -5.65 -7.68
CA LEU A 222 14.79 -6.29 -8.88
C LEU A 222 15.53 -7.59 -8.52
N PHE A 223 16.39 -7.52 -7.49
CA PHE A 223 17.13 -8.70 -7.02
C PHE A 223 16.20 -9.80 -6.53
N GLY A 224 15.27 -9.47 -5.62
CA GLY A 224 14.35 -10.45 -5.04
C GLY A 224 13.45 -11.10 -6.10
N TYR A 225 12.90 -10.31 -7.02
CA TYR A 225 12.05 -10.84 -8.10
C TYR A 225 12.79 -11.80 -9.02
N HIS A 226 14.03 -11.46 -9.41
CA HIS A 226 14.81 -12.34 -10.28
C HIS A 226 15.20 -13.65 -9.55
N MET A 227 15.58 -13.53 -8.27
CA MET A 227 15.83 -14.69 -7.42
C MET A 227 14.60 -15.59 -7.31
N CYS A 228 13.42 -15.01 -7.00
CA CYS A 228 12.18 -15.76 -6.90
C CYS A 228 11.80 -16.43 -8.21
N ARG A 229 12.03 -15.79 -9.36
CA ARG A 229 11.84 -16.47 -10.66
C ARG A 229 12.70 -17.71 -10.78
N LEU A 230 13.95 -17.67 -10.32
CA LEU A 230 14.88 -18.78 -10.42
C LEU A 230 14.57 -19.91 -9.43
N VAL A 231 14.29 -19.59 -8.16
CA VAL A 231 14.27 -20.59 -7.07
C VAL A 231 13.03 -20.56 -6.19
N GLY A 232 12.09 -19.66 -6.44
CA GLY A 232 10.90 -19.45 -5.60
C GLY A 232 11.16 -18.59 -4.37
N TYR A 233 10.06 -18.14 -3.75
CA TYR A 233 10.18 -17.24 -2.59
C TYR A 233 10.84 -17.90 -1.37
N GLU A 234 10.40 -19.09 -1.00
CA GLU A 234 10.90 -19.79 0.20
C GLU A 234 12.43 -19.95 0.13
N ARG A 235 12.95 -20.38 -1.03
CA ARG A 235 14.39 -20.55 -1.20
C ARG A 235 15.13 -19.21 -1.24
N THR A 236 14.57 -18.20 -1.87
CA THR A 236 15.15 -16.84 -1.86
C THR A 236 15.24 -16.29 -0.43
N SER A 237 14.18 -16.43 0.36
CA SER A 237 14.13 -16.01 1.77
C SER A 237 15.17 -16.77 2.62
N GLU A 238 15.31 -18.08 2.44
CA GLU A 238 16.34 -18.90 3.12
C GLU A 238 17.75 -18.41 2.80
N ILE A 239 18.06 -18.21 1.51
CA ILE A 239 19.36 -17.70 1.06
C ILE A 239 19.69 -16.38 1.75
N VAL A 240 18.75 -15.42 1.75
CA VAL A 240 18.96 -14.09 2.33
C VAL A 240 19.06 -14.16 3.85
N LYS A 241 18.20 -14.91 4.53
CA LYS A 241 18.22 -15.06 6.00
C LYS A 241 19.47 -15.72 6.53
N ASN A 242 19.93 -16.75 5.83
CA ASN A 242 21.05 -17.59 6.27
C ASN A 242 22.40 -17.11 5.71
N GLY A 243 22.41 -16.14 4.77
CA GLY A 243 23.64 -15.69 4.12
C GLY A 243 24.24 -16.73 3.17
N GLU A 244 23.40 -17.51 2.48
CA GLU A 244 23.82 -18.59 1.57
C GLU A 244 24.22 -18.04 0.18
N TRP A 245 25.11 -17.04 0.17
CA TRP A 245 25.48 -16.28 -1.04
C TRP A 245 26.25 -17.07 -2.10
N ASP A 246 26.68 -18.31 -1.78
CA ASP A 246 27.26 -19.26 -2.74
C ASP A 246 26.22 -20.02 -3.56
N ASP A 247 24.91 -19.81 -3.30
CA ASP A 247 23.87 -20.43 -4.11
C ASP A 247 23.98 -19.95 -5.58
N PRO A 248 23.96 -20.87 -6.56
CA PRO A 248 24.10 -20.52 -7.97
C PRO A 248 23.08 -19.50 -8.49
N ALA A 249 21.90 -19.40 -7.86
CA ALA A 249 20.88 -18.43 -8.24
C ALA A 249 21.33 -17.00 -7.99
N VAL A 250 22.15 -16.75 -6.95
CA VAL A 250 22.68 -15.41 -6.64
C VAL A 250 23.60 -14.92 -7.76
N LEU A 251 24.53 -15.76 -8.21
CA LEU A 251 25.43 -15.40 -9.31
C LEU A 251 24.65 -15.23 -10.62
N LYS A 252 23.71 -16.14 -10.95
CA LYS A 252 22.88 -16.01 -12.15
C LYS A 252 22.07 -14.71 -12.17
N THR A 253 21.50 -14.34 -11.03
CA THR A 253 20.80 -13.07 -10.88
C THR A 253 21.73 -11.88 -11.13
N ALA A 254 22.92 -11.89 -10.52
CA ALA A 254 23.89 -10.83 -10.73
C ALA A 254 24.39 -10.77 -12.19
N GLU A 255 24.60 -11.92 -12.85
CA GLU A 255 24.99 -11.98 -14.25
C GLU A 255 23.93 -11.39 -15.19
N ALA A 256 22.63 -11.66 -14.94
CA ALA A 256 21.52 -11.10 -15.71
C ALA A 256 21.49 -9.58 -15.65
N PHE A 257 21.65 -8.99 -14.46
CA PHE A 257 21.67 -7.53 -14.29
C PHE A 257 22.98 -6.89 -14.81
N ALA A 258 24.12 -7.55 -14.62
CA ALA A 258 25.38 -7.08 -15.19
C ALA A 258 25.37 -7.05 -16.72
N ASP A 259 24.70 -8.02 -17.36
CA ASP A 259 24.51 -8.03 -18.82
C ASP A 259 23.64 -6.87 -19.28
N PHE A 260 22.52 -6.61 -18.58
CA PHE A 260 21.65 -5.45 -18.87
C PHE A 260 22.38 -4.12 -18.67
N ALA A 261 23.16 -3.99 -17.60
CA ALA A 261 24.02 -2.81 -17.36
C ALA A 261 25.03 -2.61 -18.49
N LYS A 262 25.72 -3.67 -18.90
CA LYS A 262 26.67 -3.65 -20.02
C LYS A 262 26.02 -3.27 -21.34
N LYS A 263 24.79 -3.70 -21.59
CA LYS A 263 23.98 -3.31 -22.76
C LYS A 263 23.48 -1.87 -22.66
N GLY A 264 23.60 -1.21 -21.48
CA GLY A 264 23.15 0.15 -21.22
C GLY A 264 21.62 0.26 -21.22
N TYR A 265 20.94 -0.70 -20.58
CA TYR A 265 19.49 -0.71 -20.46
C TYR A 265 18.99 0.00 -19.21
N PHE A 266 19.86 0.25 -18.25
CA PHE A 266 19.55 1.05 -17.07
C PHE A 266 19.87 2.52 -17.27
N SER A 267 19.14 3.37 -16.52
CA SER A 267 19.44 4.81 -16.45
C SER A 267 20.88 5.04 -15.97
N GLU A 268 21.55 6.00 -16.60
CA GLU A 268 22.88 6.46 -16.15
C GLU A 268 22.84 7.05 -14.74
N ASN A 269 21.67 7.51 -14.29
CA ASN A 269 21.46 8.08 -12.96
C ASN A 269 21.06 7.02 -11.91
N ILE A 270 20.83 5.76 -12.29
CA ILE A 270 20.23 4.75 -11.43
C ILE A 270 20.95 4.60 -10.08
N ALA A 271 22.28 4.69 -10.06
CA ALA A 271 23.08 4.60 -8.85
C ALA A 271 22.97 5.83 -7.92
N SER A 272 22.38 6.92 -8.40
CA SER A 272 22.21 8.19 -7.68
C SER A 272 20.74 8.61 -7.54
N ASN A 273 19.83 7.89 -8.16
CA ASN A 273 18.41 8.15 -8.00
C ASN A 273 17.98 7.85 -6.56
N VAL A 274 17.37 8.86 -5.93
CA VAL A 274 16.81 8.79 -4.58
C VAL A 274 15.29 8.96 -4.69
N TRP A 275 14.57 7.99 -4.17
CA TRP A 275 13.12 8.04 -4.13
C TRP A 275 12.62 9.28 -3.35
N PRO A 276 11.55 9.96 -3.80
CA PRO A 276 10.74 9.68 -5.00
C PRO A 276 11.14 10.50 -6.23
N ALA A 277 12.22 11.25 -6.19
CA ALA A 277 12.44 12.34 -7.17
C ALA A 277 13.05 11.87 -8.50
N GLY A 278 14.22 11.19 -8.46
CA GLY A 278 15.04 10.97 -9.65
C GLY A 278 14.34 10.16 -10.74
N GLN A 279 13.99 8.92 -10.42
CA GLN A 279 13.34 7.99 -11.33
C GLN A 279 11.93 8.43 -11.75
N ASN A 280 11.17 9.08 -10.84
CA ASN A 280 9.84 9.61 -11.17
C ASN A 280 9.92 10.72 -12.21
N MET A 281 10.98 11.59 -12.14
CA MET A 281 11.22 12.60 -13.18
C MET A 281 11.62 11.98 -14.51
N GLU A 282 12.39 10.89 -14.53
CA GLU A 282 12.77 10.19 -15.76
C GLU A 282 11.55 9.57 -16.45
N LEU A 283 10.63 8.97 -15.67
CA LEU A 283 9.35 8.44 -16.19
C LEU A 283 8.45 9.56 -16.68
N ALA A 284 8.17 10.55 -15.82
CA ALA A 284 7.28 11.68 -16.14
C ALA A 284 7.78 12.49 -17.34
N GLY A 285 9.08 12.68 -17.44
CA GLY A 285 9.73 13.36 -18.55
C GLY A 285 9.79 12.56 -19.86
N GLY A 286 9.31 11.31 -19.85
CA GLY A 286 9.32 10.43 -21.02
C GLY A 286 10.74 10.05 -21.46
N THR A 287 11.72 10.03 -20.56
CA THR A 287 13.09 9.61 -20.85
C THR A 287 13.33 8.15 -20.52
N ALA A 288 12.68 7.63 -19.49
CA ALA A 288 12.71 6.21 -19.13
C ALA A 288 11.38 5.53 -19.46
N ALA A 289 11.47 4.27 -19.91
CA ALA A 289 10.31 3.51 -20.38
C ALA A 289 9.65 2.70 -19.28
N MET A 290 10.41 2.05 -18.40
CA MET A 290 9.90 1.06 -17.44
C MET A 290 10.49 1.24 -16.04
N TYR A 291 9.67 0.81 -15.03
CA TYR A 291 10.08 0.75 -13.64
C TYR A 291 9.32 -0.36 -12.88
N LEU A 292 10.04 -1.22 -12.16
CA LEU A 292 9.43 -2.24 -11.30
C LEU A 292 8.95 -1.60 -10.00
N ASN A 293 7.66 -1.40 -9.85
CA ASN A 293 7.10 -0.71 -8.67
C ASN A 293 5.68 -1.17 -8.36
N GLY A 294 5.10 -0.64 -7.29
CA GLY A 294 3.71 -0.89 -6.90
C GLY A 294 2.69 -0.08 -7.68
N SER A 295 1.43 -0.51 -7.62
CA SER A 295 0.30 0.15 -8.28
C SER A 295 0.00 1.57 -7.77
N TRP A 296 0.73 2.07 -6.79
CA TRP A 296 0.72 3.48 -6.37
C TRP A 296 1.58 4.41 -7.25
N LEU A 297 2.51 3.84 -8.05
CA LEU A 297 3.44 4.59 -8.89
C LEU A 297 2.75 5.58 -9.83
N PRO A 298 1.67 5.21 -10.57
CA PRO A 298 0.97 6.16 -11.43
C PRO A 298 0.51 7.40 -10.68
N ASN A 299 0.00 7.24 -9.45
CA ASN A 299 -0.45 8.35 -8.63
C ASN A 299 0.70 9.25 -8.14
N GLU A 300 1.85 8.66 -7.79
CA GLU A 300 3.05 9.43 -7.40
C GLU A 300 3.62 10.26 -8.54
N VAL A 301 3.53 9.76 -9.78
CA VAL A 301 4.11 10.40 -10.97
C VAL A 301 3.15 11.39 -11.64
N GLN A 302 1.84 11.25 -11.44
CA GLN A 302 0.79 11.98 -12.16
C GLN A 302 0.98 13.49 -12.18
N ALA A 303 1.30 14.10 -11.05
CA ALA A 303 1.46 15.55 -10.97
C ALA A 303 2.59 16.10 -11.88
N MET A 304 3.56 15.24 -12.22
CA MET A 304 4.69 15.56 -13.09
C MET A 304 4.44 15.14 -14.54
N ALA A 305 3.79 14.01 -14.74
CA ALA A 305 3.57 13.41 -16.06
C ALA A 305 2.44 14.06 -16.86
N GLY A 306 1.43 14.63 -16.15
CA GLY A 306 0.24 15.22 -16.77
C GLY A 306 -0.79 14.17 -17.20
N ASP A 307 -1.96 14.64 -17.64
CA ASP A 307 -3.13 13.79 -17.92
C ASP A 307 -3.01 12.94 -19.20
N ASP A 308 -2.09 13.29 -20.09
CA ASP A 308 -1.87 12.57 -21.35
C ASP A 308 -0.95 11.35 -21.21
N PHE A 309 -0.37 11.11 -20.03
CA PHE A 309 0.53 9.98 -19.81
C PHE A 309 -0.24 8.66 -19.80
N LYS A 310 0.12 7.74 -20.67
CA LYS A 310 -0.53 6.45 -20.81
C LYS A 310 0.24 5.36 -20.07
N TRP A 311 -0.31 4.91 -18.96
CA TRP A 311 0.24 3.82 -18.18
C TRP A 311 -0.09 2.45 -18.79
N GLY A 312 0.92 1.59 -18.84
CA GLY A 312 0.75 0.15 -18.97
C GLY A 312 1.48 -0.56 -17.84
N CYS A 313 1.13 -1.82 -17.59
CA CYS A 313 1.94 -2.65 -16.71
C CYS A 313 1.88 -4.12 -17.14
N PHE A 314 2.87 -4.90 -16.72
CA PHE A 314 2.95 -6.34 -16.91
C PHE A 314 3.71 -6.98 -15.74
N SER A 315 3.44 -8.26 -15.49
CA SER A 315 4.15 -9.00 -14.45
C SER A 315 5.65 -9.09 -14.77
N TYR A 316 6.50 -9.07 -13.73
CA TYR A 316 7.91 -9.36 -13.93
C TYR A 316 8.09 -10.65 -14.73
N PRO A 317 8.92 -10.66 -15.80
CA PRO A 317 9.01 -11.79 -16.72
C PRO A 317 9.49 -13.09 -16.09
N ALA A 318 9.12 -14.21 -16.67
CA ALA A 318 9.69 -15.52 -16.34
C ALA A 318 11.16 -15.59 -16.78
N VAL A 319 11.97 -16.33 -16.05
CA VAL A 319 13.40 -16.55 -16.32
C VAL A 319 13.61 -18.00 -16.78
N GLU A 320 14.45 -18.21 -17.79
CA GLU A 320 14.73 -19.55 -18.32
C GLU A 320 15.23 -20.50 -17.22
N GLY A 321 14.60 -21.67 -17.14
CA GLY A 321 14.90 -22.68 -16.12
C GLY A 321 14.46 -22.33 -14.71
N GLY A 322 13.67 -21.25 -14.56
CA GLY A 322 13.10 -20.85 -13.29
C GLY A 322 11.85 -21.63 -12.88
N VAL A 323 11.42 -21.45 -11.64
CA VAL A 323 10.30 -22.18 -11.04
C VAL A 323 9.00 -21.36 -11.06
N ASP A 324 9.09 -20.02 -11.04
CA ASP A 324 7.94 -19.11 -11.02
C ASP A 324 7.80 -18.33 -12.34
N GLY A 325 6.56 -18.13 -12.75
CA GLY A 325 6.20 -17.41 -13.97
C GLY A 325 5.55 -16.04 -13.70
N THR A 326 4.87 -15.52 -14.71
CA THR A 326 4.16 -14.22 -14.66
C THR A 326 2.95 -14.21 -13.71
N ASN A 327 2.51 -15.37 -13.23
CA ASN A 327 1.46 -15.53 -12.25
C ASN A 327 1.91 -15.32 -10.80
N ALA A 328 3.18 -14.95 -10.59
CA ALA A 328 3.76 -14.71 -9.27
C ALA A 328 4.19 -13.25 -9.14
N SER A 329 3.78 -12.59 -8.06
CA SER A 329 4.21 -11.22 -7.73
C SER A 329 3.92 -10.88 -6.27
N ASN A 330 4.45 -9.76 -5.80
CA ASN A 330 3.93 -9.14 -4.59
C ASN A 330 2.53 -8.61 -4.90
N TYR A 331 1.57 -9.06 -4.13
CA TYR A 331 0.27 -8.44 -4.02
C TYR A 331 -0.15 -8.41 -2.56
N GLY A 332 -0.88 -7.39 -2.19
CA GLY A 332 -1.31 -7.17 -0.83
C GLY A 332 -2.42 -6.15 -0.77
N ALA A 333 -2.64 -5.61 0.39
CA ALA A 333 -3.62 -4.58 0.63
C ALA A 333 -3.26 -3.79 1.89
N GLN A 334 -3.83 -2.62 2.04
CA GLN A 334 -4.04 -2.09 3.37
C GLN A 334 -5.12 -2.92 4.04
N VAL A 335 -5.05 -3.09 5.34
CA VAL A 335 -6.03 -3.91 6.06
C VAL A 335 -6.55 -3.20 7.30
N PHE A 336 -7.84 -3.40 7.56
CA PHE A 336 -8.44 -3.07 8.85
C PHE A 336 -8.28 -4.24 9.82
N ALA A 337 -8.00 -3.94 11.08
CA ALA A 337 -7.97 -4.92 12.15
C ALA A 337 -8.70 -4.41 13.39
N ILE A 338 -9.41 -5.30 14.06
CA ILE A 338 -10.15 -5.02 15.29
C ILE A 338 -9.32 -5.48 16.48
N ASN A 339 -9.19 -4.61 17.49
CA ASN A 339 -8.55 -4.96 18.75
C ASN A 339 -9.37 -6.06 19.45
N LYS A 340 -8.73 -7.16 19.82
CA LYS A 340 -9.39 -8.28 20.53
C LYS A 340 -10.06 -7.90 21.86
N ASN A 341 -9.66 -6.76 22.44
CA ASN A 341 -10.23 -6.21 23.67
C ASN A 341 -11.36 -5.20 23.41
N SER A 342 -11.69 -4.95 22.13
CA SER A 342 -12.79 -4.04 21.76
C SER A 342 -14.12 -4.55 22.31
N LYS A 343 -14.90 -3.63 22.85
CA LYS A 343 -16.30 -3.89 23.23
C LYS A 343 -17.28 -3.54 22.12
N ASN A 344 -16.78 -2.98 21.04
CA ASN A 344 -17.54 -2.51 19.89
C ASN A 344 -17.24 -3.33 18.63
N ALA A 345 -16.79 -4.59 18.76
CA ALA A 345 -16.28 -5.42 17.66
C ALA A 345 -17.28 -5.56 16.49
N GLU A 346 -18.56 -5.78 16.78
CA GLU A 346 -19.61 -5.88 15.77
C GLU A 346 -19.80 -4.56 15.01
N ALA A 347 -19.84 -3.43 15.74
CA ALA A 347 -19.95 -2.11 15.14
C ALA A 347 -18.71 -1.75 14.31
N ALA A 348 -17.51 -2.12 14.79
CA ALA A 348 -16.27 -1.96 14.06
C ALA A 348 -16.28 -2.76 12.75
N PHE A 349 -16.76 -4.00 12.79
CA PHE A 349 -16.87 -4.85 11.60
C PHE A 349 -17.91 -4.31 10.60
N GLN A 350 -19.04 -3.78 11.08
CA GLN A 350 -20.04 -3.11 10.24
C GLN A 350 -19.43 -1.89 9.53
N LEU A 351 -18.61 -1.08 10.24
CA LEU A 351 -17.89 0.03 9.63
C LEU A 351 -16.88 -0.46 8.58
N ILE A 352 -16.14 -1.53 8.85
CA ILE A 352 -15.26 -2.16 7.86
C ILE A 352 -16.06 -2.53 6.61
N CYS A 353 -17.19 -3.22 6.75
CA CYS A 353 -18.06 -3.58 5.62
C CYS A 353 -18.54 -2.33 4.86
N LYS A 354 -18.87 -1.24 5.56
CA LYS A 354 -19.29 0.01 4.93
C LYS A 354 -18.20 0.62 4.06
N ILE A 355 -16.93 0.58 4.51
CA ILE A 355 -15.80 1.15 3.78
C ILE A 355 -15.37 0.26 2.61
N THR A 356 -15.39 -1.07 2.81
CA THR A 356 -14.71 -2.02 1.92
C THR A 356 -15.62 -2.70 0.90
N LYS A 357 -16.91 -2.33 0.86
CA LYS A 357 -17.90 -2.94 -0.06
C LYS A 357 -18.74 -1.87 -0.77
N GLY A 358 -19.11 -2.19 -2.01
CA GLY A 358 -20.04 -1.41 -2.81
C GLY A 358 -19.60 0.03 -3.04
N GLU A 359 -20.50 0.99 -2.78
CA GLU A 359 -20.32 2.40 -3.10
C GLU A 359 -19.07 3.03 -2.48
N PHE A 360 -18.78 2.78 -1.18
CA PHE A 360 -17.67 3.44 -0.50
C PHE A 360 -16.32 2.85 -0.83
N ASP A 361 -16.24 1.57 -1.20
CA ASP A 361 -15.03 0.99 -1.78
C ASP A 361 -14.75 1.60 -3.15
N GLN A 362 -15.78 1.79 -3.98
CA GLN A 362 -15.65 2.49 -5.27
C GLN A 362 -15.21 3.95 -5.09
N VAL A 363 -15.83 4.69 -4.15
CA VAL A 363 -15.42 6.07 -3.82
C VAL A 363 -13.97 6.13 -3.35
N LEU A 364 -13.56 5.19 -2.51
CA LEU A 364 -12.18 5.13 -2.04
C LEU A 364 -11.22 4.87 -3.21
N ALA A 365 -11.55 3.95 -4.10
CA ALA A 365 -10.75 3.65 -5.27
C ALA A 365 -10.63 4.86 -6.20
N GLU A 366 -11.74 5.52 -6.52
CA GLU A 366 -11.78 6.69 -7.42
C GLU A 366 -11.00 7.89 -6.86
N GLU A 367 -11.21 8.24 -5.59
CA GLU A 367 -10.59 9.41 -4.99
C GLU A 367 -9.08 9.22 -4.73
N SER A 368 -8.68 7.98 -4.43
CA SER A 368 -7.26 7.66 -4.20
C SER A 368 -6.52 7.16 -5.44
N ASN A 369 -7.20 7.04 -6.61
CA ASN A 369 -6.67 6.35 -7.78
C ASN A 369 -6.13 4.95 -7.43
N GLY A 370 -6.82 4.25 -6.54
CA GLY A 370 -6.45 2.94 -6.04
C GLY A 370 -7.26 1.81 -6.68
N ILE A 371 -6.91 0.58 -6.33
CA ILE A 371 -7.64 -0.62 -6.77
C ILE A 371 -8.81 -0.85 -5.81
N PRO A 372 -10.05 -1.10 -6.30
CA PRO A 372 -11.16 -1.46 -5.43
C PRO A 372 -10.97 -2.87 -4.82
N ALA A 373 -11.42 -3.05 -3.57
CA ALA A 373 -11.33 -4.32 -2.87
C ALA A 373 -12.56 -5.23 -3.10
N ASP A 374 -13.71 -4.62 -3.34
CA ASP A 374 -14.96 -5.32 -3.69
C ASP A 374 -14.92 -5.75 -5.16
N THR A 375 -14.99 -7.05 -5.43
CA THR A 375 -14.92 -7.61 -6.79
C THR A 375 -16.12 -7.26 -7.66
N THR A 376 -17.19 -6.71 -7.10
CA THR A 376 -18.33 -6.17 -7.87
C THR A 376 -18.07 -4.79 -8.44
N ASN A 377 -17.06 -4.07 -7.92
CA ASN A 377 -16.58 -2.80 -8.45
C ASN A 377 -15.59 -3.06 -9.59
N THR A 378 -16.11 -3.18 -10.81
CA THR A 378 -15.35 -3.54 -12.01
C THR A 378 -14.76 -2.35 -12.75
N GLU A 379 -15.18 -1.15 -12.43
CA GLU A 379 -14.68 0.09 -13.04
C GLU A 379 -13.50 0.63 -12.23
N TRP A 380 -12.29 0.26 -12.68
CA TRP A 380 -11.08 0.73 -12.02
C TRP A 380 -10.68 2.12 -12.51
N PRO A 381 -10.12 2.98 -11.65
CA PRO A 381 -9.54 4.25 -12.06
C PRO A 381 -8.56 4.09 -13.20
N ALA A 382 -8.59 5.01 -14.16
CA ALA A 382 -7.78 4.93 -15.39
C ALA A 382 -6.27 4.73 -15.12
N MET A 383 -5.76 5.31 -14.04
CA MET A 383 -4.35 5.20 -13.65
C MET A 383 -3.91 3.78 -13.30
N VAL A 384 -4.81 2.99 -12.72
CA VAL A 384 -4.53 1.62 -12.26
C VAL A 384 -5.25 0.55 -13.08
N GLN A 385 -6.02 0.95 -14.09
CA GLN A 385 -6.76 0.02 -14.93
C GLN A 385 -5.84 -1.00 -15.64
N CYS A 386 -4.62 -0.59 -16.02
CA CYS A 386 -3.63 -1.50 -16.60
C CYS A 386 -3.24 -2.64 -15.65
N ALA A 387 -3.41 -2.46 -14.34
CA ALA A 387 -3.08 -3.46 -13.32
C ALA A 387 -4.13 -4.58 -13.20
N GLN A 388 -5.36 -4.36 -13.67
CA GLN A 388 -6.45 -5.34 -13.54
C GLN A 388 -6.10 -6.70 -14.15
N PRO A 389 -5.70 -6.82 -15.43
CA PRO A 389 -5.36 -8.12 -16.02
C PRO A 389 -4.11 -8.76 -15.37
N VAL A 390 -3.22 -7.96 -14.78
CA VAL A 390 -2.08 -8.49 -14.04
C VAL A 390 -2.56 -9.11 -12.73
N MET A 391 -3.40 -8.40 -11.95
CA MET A 391 -3.92 -8.88 -10.68
C MET A 391 -4.76 -10.15 -10.83
N GLU A 392 -5.57 -10.24 -11.88
CA GLU A 392 -6.45 -11.39 -12.13
C GLU A 392 -5.68 -12.69 -12.41
N GLN A 393 -4.45 -12.61 -12.92
CA GLN A 393 -3.62 -13.80 -13.19
C GLN A 393 -2.76 -14.23 -12.02
N LEU A 394 -2.62 -13.41 -10.94
CA LEU A 394 -1.73 -13.71 -9.82
C LEU A 394 -2.29 -14.86 -8.98
N THR A 395 -1.46 -15.88 -8.76
CA THR A 395 -1.77 -17.08 -7.95
C THR A 395 -0.69 -17.39 -6.92
N VAL A 396 0.51 -16.80 -7.06
CA VAL A 396 1.64 -16.97 -6.15
C VAL A 396 1.98 -15.60 -5.56
N ARG A 397 1.92 -15.49 -4.24
CA ARG A 397 2.21 -14.25 -3.52
C ARG A 397 3.68 -14.19 -3.10
N TYR A 398 4.33 -13.10 -3.45
CA TYR A 398 5.59 -12.71 -2.84
C TYR A 398 5.33 -11.71 -1.70
N PRO A 399 5.99 -11.83 -0.55
CA PRO A 399 6.11 -10.74 0.41
C PRO A 399 6.91 -9.57 -0.16
N TRP A 400 7.03 -8.50 0.63
CA TRP A 400 7.79 -7.31 0.27
C TRP A 400 9.19 -7.63 -0.26
N ALA A 401 9.60 -6.92 -1.31
CA ALA A 401 10.87 -7.08 -2.01
C ALA A 401 11.20 -8.54 -2.42
N ALA A 402 10.17 -9.42 -2.50
CA ALA A 402 10.31 -10.82 -2.84
C ALA A 402 11.42 -11.54 -2.02
N GLY A 403 11.51 -11.21 -0.73
CA GLY A 403 12.45 -11.81 0.22
C GLY A 403 13.87 -11.21 0.23
N ALA A 404 14.18 -10.26 -0.66
CA ALA A 404 15.50 -9.61 -0.67
C ALA A 404 15.80 -8.81 0.61
N GLU A 405 14.76 -8.42 1.36
CA GLU A 405 14.85 -7.66 2.60
C GLU A 405 14.51 -8.49 3.86
N ASP A 406 14.48 -9.81 3.74
CA ASP A 406 14.17 -10.72 4.86
C ASP A 406 15.29 -10.80 5.93
N ASN A 407 16.41 -10.11 5.69
CA ASN A 407 17.49 -9.93 6.66
C ASN A 407 17.85 -8.44 6.74
N ALA A 408 17.48 -7.80 7.86
CA ALA A 408 17.66 -6.37 8.05
C ALA A 408 19.12 -5.89 7.98
N ASP A 409 20.07 -6.74 8.42
CA ASP A 409 21.50 -6.41 8.37
C ASP A 409 22.04 -6.49 6.93
N MET A 410 21.47 -7.36 6.11
CA MET A 410 21.88 -7.55 4.71
C MET A 410 21.20 -6.58 3.74
N THR A 411 20.01 -6.10 4.06
CA THR A 411 19.24 -5.19 3.19
C THR A 411 20.07 -3.99 2.67
N PRO A 412 20.78 -3.22 3.53
CA PRO A 412 21.61 -2.11 3.03
C PRO A 412 22.78 -2.58 2.16
N ILE A 413 23.34 -3.76 2.43
CA ILE A 413 24.45 -4.32 1.65
C ILE A 413 23.97 -4.76 0.26
N ILE A 414 22.83 -5.44 0.19
CA ILE A 414 22.19 -5.83 -1.09
C ILE A 414 21.87 -4.58 -1.89
N LYS A 415 21.20 -3.59 -1.29
CA LYS A 415 20.85 -2.31 -1.91
C LYS A 415 22.08 -1.62 -2.53
N GLU A 416 23.09 -1.35 -1.72
CA GLU A 416 24.30 -0.66 -2.17
C GLU A 416 24.98 -1.37 -3.34
N ASN A 417 25.10 -2.71 -3.25
CA ASN A 417 25.79 -3.47 -4.28
C ASN A 417 24.93 -3.70 -5.53
N MET A 418 23.60 -3.77 -5.40
CA MET A 418 22.71 -3.76 -6.57
C MET A 418 22.81 -2.45 -7.35
N LEU A 419 22.79 -1.29 -6.68
CA LEU A 419 23.01 0.01 -7.33
C LEU A 419 24.35 0.08 -8.07
N LYS A 420 25.41 -0.45 -7.50
CA LYS A 420 26.72 -0.55 -8.16
C LYS A 420 26.71 -1.49 -9.36
N LEU A 421 26.01 -2.63 -9.25
CA LEU A 421 25.92 -3.63 -10.30
C LEU A 421 25.17 -3.10 -11.52
N VAL A 422 23.96 -2.56 -11.31
CA VAL A 422 23.12 -1.99 -12.39
C VAL A 422 23.71 -0.71 -12.96
N GLY A 423 24.45 0.06 -12.16
CA GLY A 423 25.25 1.21 -12.61
C GLY A 423 26.58 0.82 -13.31
N GLY A 424 26.84 -0.48 -13.48
CA GLY A 424 28.02 -0.99 -14.19
C GLY A 424 29.37 -0.77 -13.48
N SER A 425 29.34 -0.46 -12.18
CA SER A 425 30.56 -0.16 -11.40
C SER A 425 31.26 -1.42 -10.84
N ILE A 426 30.55 -2.54 -10.74
CA ILE A 426 31.06 -3.84 -10.28
C ILE A 426 30.56 -4.95 -11.20
N SER A 427 31.32 -6.05 -11.25
CA SER A 427 30.93 -7.29 -11.94
C SER A 427 29.97 -8.14 -11.10
N ALA A 428 29.33 -9.13 -11.72
CA ALA A 428 28.49 -10.10 -11.04
C ALA A 428 29.22 -10.84 -9.92
N GLN A 429 30.48 -11.24 -10.14
CA GLN A 429 31.29 -11.91 -9.11
C GLN A 429 31.62 -10.96 -7.94
N GLU A 430 31.97 -9.70 -8.22
CA GLU A 430 32.23 -8.72 -7.15
C GLU A 430 30.97 -8.42 -6.33
N PHE A 431 29.79 -8.46 -6.95
CA PHE A 431 28.51 -8.38 -6.22
C PHE A 431 28.37 -9.55 -5.23
N VAL A 432 28.53 -10.79 -5.68
CA VAL A 432 28.47 -11.99 -4.82
C VAL A 432 29.49 -11.93 -3.70
N ASP A 433 30.73 -11.52 -4.01
CA ASP A 433 31.82 -11.41 -3.04
C ASP A 433 31.57 -10.31 -2.00
N ALA A 434 30.84 -9.26 -2.37
CA ALA A 434 30.44 -8.19 -1.45
C ALA A 434 29.40 -8.64 -0.43
N LEU A 435 28.46 -9.53 -0.83
CA LEU A 435 27.46 -10.08 0.07
C LEU A 435 28.04 -11.05 1.12
N LYS A 436 29.22 -11.60 0.89
CA LYS A 436 29.90 -12.54 1.80
C LYS A 436 30.75 -11.88 2.89
N LYS A 437 30.88 -10.56 2.85
CA LYS A 437 31.71 -9.78 3.81
C LYS A 437 30.94 -9.37 5.03
#